data_ae169ad672b48cf58618fc1fd9de43f2
#
_entry.id   ae169ad672b48cf58618fc1fd9de43f2
#
_cell.length_a   1.000
_cell.length_b   1.000
_cell.length_c   1.000
_cell.angle_alpha   90.00
_cell.angle_beta   90.00
_cell.angle_gamma   90.00
#
_symmetry.space_group_name_H-M   'P 1'
#
loop_
_entity.id
_entity.type
_entity.pdbx_description
1 polymer ?
#
loop_
_entity_poly.entity_id
_entity_poly.type
_entity_poly.pdbx_seq_one_letter_code
_entity_poly.pdbx_strand_id
1 'polypeptide(L)'
;MEREKLIEGYLRRQVEARGGVCMKFISPGNDGVPDRVIILPPARVYFAELKTKAGRLSRIQWFQLKRMWKLGQTCSVVCGMDGAKQYIHDLDKGQVELFYGANEDDL
;
A
#
# COMPACT_ATOMS: atom_id res chain seq x y z
N MET A 1 -11.52 -4.02 17.04
CA MET A 1 -10.13 -3.66 16.70
C MET A 1 -9.80 -4.13 15.29
N GLU A 2 -9.34 -3.21 14.46
CA GLU A 2 -8.88 -3.54 13.11
C GLU A 2 -7.58 -4.31 13.16
N ARG A 3 -7.49 -5.35 12.33
CA ARG A 3 -6.25 -6.12 12.15
C ARG A 3 -5.74 -5.93 10.74
N GLU A 4 -4.42 -5.90 10.59
CA GLU A 4 -3.78 -5.80 9.28
C GLU A 4 -4.26 -6.89 8.33
N LYS A 5 -4.50 -8.09 8.84
CA LYS A 5 -5.02 -9.23 8.07
C LYS A 5 -6.38 -8.92 7.42
N LEU A 6 -7.27 -8.22 8.12
CA LEU A 6 -8.58 -7.84 7.57
C LEU A 6 -8.43 -6.80 6.47
N ILE A 7 -7.53 -5.86 6.65
CA ILE A 7 -7.24 -4.83 5.67
C ILE A 7 -6.65 -5.48 4.41
N GLU A 8 -5.69 -6.38 4.59
CA GLU A 8 -5.07 -7.11 3.48
C GLU A 8 -6.10 -7.92 2.69
N GLY A 9 -6.96 -8.65 3.39
CA GLY A 9 -8.00 -9.46 2.75
C GLY A 9 -8.97 -8.60 1.94
N TYR A 10 -9.37 -7.47 2.48
CA TYR A 10 -10.23 -6.53 1.77
C TYR A 10 -9.54 -6.01 0.50
N LEU A 11 -8.31 -5.55 0.64
CA LEU A 11 -7.54 -5.00 -0.49
C LEU A 11 -7.37 -6.05 -1.58
N ARG A 12 -6.98 -7.26 -1.22
CA ARG A 12 -6.79 -8.36 -2.16
C ARG A 12 -8.07 -8.67 -2.94
N ARG A 13 -9.20 -8.78 -2.25
CA ARG A 13 -10.48 -9.06 -2.91
C ARG A 13 -10.90 -7.96 -3.85
N GLN A 14 -10.68 -6.70 -3.46
CA GLN A 14 -11.04 -5.55 -4.30
C GLN A 14 -10.16 -5.48 -5.55
N VAL A 15 -8.88 -5.77 -5.42
CA VAL A 15 -7.95 -5.82 -6.56
C VAL A 15 -8.32 -6.97 -7.49
N GLU A 16 -8.61 -8.13 -6.96
CA GLU A 16 -9.01 -9.30 -7.76
C GLU A 16 -10.31 -9.04 -8.50
N ALA A 17 -11.27 -8.35 -7.87
CA ALA A 17 -12.52 -7.99 -8.51
C ALA A 17 -12.32 -7.07 -9.73
N ARG A 18 -11.18 -6.39 -9.81
CA ARG A 18 -10.82 -5.51 -10.91
C ARG A 18 -9.88 -6.18 -11.92
N GLY A 19 -9.75 -7.49 -11.84
CA GLY A 19 -8.92 -8.27 -12.76
C GLY A 19 -7.44 -8.26 -12.45
N GLY A 20 -7.06 -7.82 -11.25
CA GLY A 20 -5.67 -7.74 -10.85
C GLY A 20 -5.27 -8.77 -9.83
N VAL A 21 -4.04 -8.64 -9.34
CA VAL A 21 -3.52 -9.46 -8.24
C VAL A 21 -2.89 -8.54 -7.19
N CYS A 22 -3.03 -8.94 -5.93
CA CYS A 22 -2.39 -8.27 -4.81
C CYS A 22 -1.54 -9.32 -4.11
N MET A 23 -0.24 -9.18 -4.22
CA MET A 23 0.69 -10.18 -3.74
C MET A 23 1.55 -9.63 -2.61
N LYS A 24 1.95 -10.51 -1.71
CA LYS A 24 2.93 -10.17 -0.69
C LYS A 24 4.27 -9.88 -1.36
N PHE A 25 4.89 -8.76 -0.97
CA PHE A 25 6.18 -8.39 -1.51
C PHE A 25 7.25 -8.52 -0.43
N ILE A 26 8.25 -9.35 -0.72
CA ILE A 26 9.40 -9.57 0.15
C ILE A 26 10.63 -9.43 -0.71
N SER A 27 11.60 -8.65 -0.25
CA SER A 27 12.89 -8.53 -0.94
C SER A 27 13.99 -8.97 0.03
N PRO A 28 14.48 -10.19 -0.09
CA PRO A 28 15.57 -10.67 0.78
C PRO A 28 16.79 -9.74 0.71
N GLY A 29 17.30 -9.37 1.89
CA GLY A 29 18.40 -8.43 1.98
C GLY A 29 18.02 -6.96 1.88
N ASN A 30 16.72 -6.66 1.68
CA ASN A 30 16.22 -5.28 1.58
C ASN A 30 15.04 -5.10 2.53
N ASP A 31 15.32 -5.05 3.82
CA ASP A 31 14.27 -4.87 4.83
C ASP A 31 13.52 -3.55 4.62
N GLY A 32 12.25 -3.54 4.96
CA GLY A 32 11.44 -2.34 4.97
C GLY A 32 10.77 -1.98 3.64
N VAL A 33 10.90 -2.82 2.60
CA VAL A 33 10.14 -2.59 1.36
C VAL A 33 8.63 -2.67 1.66
N PRO A 34 7.78 -1.96 0.87
CA PRO A 34 6.33 -2.07 1.03
C PRO A 34 5.88 -3.53 0.95
N ASP A 35 4.93 -3.92 1.78
CA ASP A 35 4.61 -5.34 1.95
C ASP A 35 3.68 -5.92 0.88
N ARG A 36 3.14 -5.09 0.01
CA ARG A 36 2.25 -5.57 -1.08
C ARG A 36 2.67 -4.98 -2.42
N VAL A 37 2.57 -5.82 -3.47
CA VAL A 37 2.62 -5.36 -4.84
C VAL A 37 1.26 -5.63 -5.48
N ILE A 38 0.72 -4.62 -6.13
CA ILE A 38 -0.60 -4.66 -6.76
C ILE A 38 -0.40 -4.48 -8.25
N ILE A 39 -0.91 -5.42 -9.01
CA ILE A 39 -0.82 -5.38 -10.48
C ILE A 39 -2.23 -5.35 -11.03
N LEU A 40 -2.53 -4.32 -11.80
CA LEU A 40 -3.85 -4.11 -12.41
C LEU A 40 -3.74 -3.95 -13.92
N PRO A 41 -4.74 -4.43 -14.67
CA PRO A 41 -4.77 -4.14 -16.10
C PRO A 41 -5.17 -2.67 -16.33
N PRO A 42 -4.74 -2.02 -17.41
CA PRO A 42 -3.63 -2.44 -18.27
C PRO A 42 -2.29 -1.97 -17.73
N ALA A 43 -1.35 -2.88 -17.51
CA ALA A 43 0.06 -2.58 -17.22
C ALA A 43 0.31 -1.61 -16.07
N ARG A 44 -0.47 -1.67 -14.98
CA ARG A 44 -0.33 -0.79 -13.83
C ARG A 44 0.23 -1.55 -12.64
N VAL A 45 1.28 -1.03 -12.01
CA VAL A 45 1.93 -1.64 -10.86
C VAL A 45 1.98 -0.61 -9.73
N TYR A 46 1.54 -1.02 -8.55
CA TYR A 46 1.53 -0.19 -7.34
C TYR A 46 2.15 -0.95 -6.19
N PHE A 47 2.79 -0.22 -5.29
CA PHE A 47 3.32 -0.79 -4.04
C PHE A 47 2.56 -0.18 -2.87
N ALA A 48 2.19 -1.00 -1.90
CA ALA A 48 1.45 -0.53 -0.74
C ALA A 48 2.03 -1.12 0.54
N GLU A 49 2.23 -0.24 1.52
CA GLU A 49 2.56 -0.62 2.88
C GLU A 49 1.27 -0.54 3.70
N LEU A 50 0.83 -1.67 4.23
CA LEU A 50 -0.41 -1.73 5.01
C LEU A 50 -0.11 -1.54 6.49
N LYS A 51 -0.91 -0.69 7.13
CA LYS A 51 -0.80 -0.44 8.57
C LYS A 51 -2.19 -0.44 9.20
N THR A 52 -2.27 -0.83 10.45
CA THR A 52 -3.48 -0.56 11.24
C THR A 52 -3.51 0.93 11.54
N LYS A 53 -4.65 1.43 12.04
CA LYS A 53 -4.80 2.85 12.38
C LYS A 53 -3.75 3.36 13.37
N ALA A 54 -3.30 2.49 14.28
CA ALA A 54 -2.29 2.84 15.27
C ALA A 54 -0.86 2.57 14.78
N GLY A 55 -0.69 2.04 13.57
CA GLY A 55 0.60 1.66 13.04
C GLY A 55 1.44 2.85 12.65
N ARG A 56 2.76 2.68 12.72
CA ARG A 56 3.73 3.69 12.32
C ARG A 56 4.78 3.07 11.44
N LEU A 57 5.40 3.88 10.59
CA LEU A 57 6.50 3.43 9.75
C LEU A 57 7.79 3.42 10.56
N SER A 58 8.55 2.35 10.41
CA SER A 58 9.91 2.31 10.95
C SER A 58 10.85 3.16 10.08
N ARG A 59 12.06 3.43 10.59
CA ARG A 59 13.07 4.17 9.82
C ARG A 59 13.39 3.48 8.51
N ILE A 60 13.54 2.16 8.52
CA ILE A 60 13.89 1.41 7.31
C ILE A 60 12.73 1.42 6.30
N GLN A 61 11.49 1.39 6.78
CA GLN A 61 10.33 1.52 5.89
C GLN A 61 10.30 2.89 5.23
N TRP A 62 10.55 3.96 5.98
CA TRP A 62 10.66 5.31 5.42
C TRP A 62 11.77 5.39 4.37
N PHE A 63 12.91 4.80 4.66
CA PHE A 63 14.06 4.78 3.73
C PHE A 63 13.67 4.13 2.41
N GLN A 64 13.04 2.96 2.46
CA GLN A 64 12.65 2.24 1.25
C GLN A 64 11.58 2.99 0.45
N LEU A 65 10.58 3.53 1.13
CA LEU A 65 9.55 4.33 0.45
C LEU A 65 10.14 5.51 -0.29
N LYS A 66 10.99 6.28 0.37
CA LYS A 66 11.64 7.45 -0.24
C LYS A 66 12.50 7.06 -1.44
N ARG A 67 13.23 5.96 -1.29
CA ARG A 67 14.07 5.43 -2.36
C ARG A 67 13.24 5.06 -3.58
N MET A 68 12.12 4.36 -3.38
CA MET A 68 11.25 3.92 -4.47
C MET A 68 10.56 5.11 -5.13
N TRP A 69 10.10 6.08 -4.33
CA TRP A 69 9.51 7.31 -4.89
C TRP A 69 10.50 8.05 -5.78
N LYS A 70 11.76 8.17 -5.35
CA LYS A 70 12.80 8.82 -6.15
C LYS A 70 13.03 8.13 -7.48
N LEU A 71 12.79 6.81 -7.52
CA LEU A 71 12.91 6.02 -8.75
C LEU A 71 11.64 6.05 -9.59
N GLY A 72 10.64 6.84 -9.18
CA GLY A 72 9.41 7.03 -9.94
C GLY A 72 8.37 5.94 -9.72
N GLN A 73 8.53 5.10 -8.69
CA GLN A 73 7.55 4.05 -8.40
C GLN A 73 6.37 4.60 -7.62
N THR A 74 5.19 4.05 -7.91
CA THR A 74 3.96 4.46 -7.22
C THR A 74 3.81 3.65 -5.94
N CYS A 75 4.09 4.30 -4.80
CA CYS A 75 4.01 3.68 -3.49
C CYS A 75 3.01 4.44 -2.62
N SER A 76 2.26 3.71 -1.81
CA SER A 76 1.33 4.32 -0.86
C SER A 76 1.44 3.64 0.50
N VAL A 77 1.15 4.39 1.55
CA VAL A 77 0.95 3.85 2.90
C VAL A 77 -0.54 3.88 3.16
N VAL A 78 -1.12 2.72 3.44
CA VAL A 78 -2.56 2.55 3.58
C VAL A 78 -2.87 2.13 5.01
N CYS A 79 -3.49 3.03 5.77
CA CYS A 79 -3.74 2.86 7.20
C CYS A 79 -5.21 2.61 7.47
N GLY A 80 -5.52 1.48 8.08
CA GLY A 80 -6.87 1.12 8.48
C GLY A 80 -7.79 0.80 7.32
N MET A 81 -8.98 0.35 7.66
CA MET A 81 -9.98 -0.03 6.65
C MET A 81 -10.48 1.18 5.86
N ASP A 82 -10.65 2.33 6.53
CA ASP A 82 -11.07 3.55 5.84
C ASP A 82 -10.04 3.99 4.82
N GLY A 83 -8.75 3.89 5.19
CA GLY A 83 -7.65 4.18 4.26
C GLY A 83 -7.66 3.24 3.06
N ALA A 84 -7.93 1.95 3.30
CA ALA A 84 -8.00 0.95 2.23
C ALA A 84 -9.15 1.26 1.26
N LYS A 85 -10.30 1.66 1.77
CA LYS A 85 -11.46 2.02 0.93
C LYS A 85 -11.17 3.23 0.06
N GLN A 86 -10.53 4.25 0.64
CA GLN A 86 -10.10 5.44 -0.10
C GLN A 86 -9.09 5.07 -1.18
N TYR A 87 -8.14 4.22 -0.84
CA TYR A 87 -7.11 3.76 -1.77
C TYR A 87 -7.73 3.06 -2.98
N ILE A 88 -8.67 2.15 -2.77
CA ILE A 88 -9.37 1.44 -3.84
C ILE A 88 -10.14 2.43 -4.73
N HIS A 89 -10.81 3.41 -4.12
CA HIS A 89 -11.51 4.45 -4.86
C HIS A 89 -10.57 5.18 -5.82
N ASP A 90 -9.38 5.54 -5.34
CA ASP A 90 -8.38 6.24 -6.15
C ASP A 90 -7.71 5.33 -7.17
N LEU A 91 -7.55 4.04 -6.87
CA LEU A 91 -7.07 3.07 -7.86
C LEU A 91 -7.98 3.04 -9.09
N ASP A 92 -9.29 3.11 -8.87
CA ASP A 92 -10.26 3.13 -9.98
C ASP A 92 -10.10 4.37 -10.87
N LYS A 93 -9.62 5.47 -10.29
CA LYS A 93 -9.34 6.69 -11.04
C LYS A 93 -7.96 6.68 -11.70
N GLY A 94 -7.12 5.71 -11.35
CA GLY A 94 -5.74 5.66 -11.83
C GLY A 94 -4.82 6.68 -11.20
N GLN A 95 -5.23 7.29 -10.09
CA GLN A 95 -4.48 8.36 -9.41
C GLN A 95 -4.48 8.10 -7.92
N VAL A 96 -3.39 7.55 -7.38
CA VAL A 96 -3.29 7.29 -5.94
C VAL A 96 -2.38 8.30 -5.26
N GLU A 97 -2.67 8.55 -3.98
CA GLU A 97 -1.90 9.42 -3.12
C GLU A 97 -0.83 8.62 -2.37
N LEU A 98 0.06 9.31 -1.69
CA LEU A 98 1.11 8.68 -0.90
C LEU A 98 0.58 8.11 0.42
N PHE A 99 -0.39 8.78 1.02
CA PHE A 99 -0.90 8.41 2.35
C PHE A 99 -2.42 8.30 2.35
N TYR A 100 -2.92 7.22 2.95
CA TYR A 100 -4.35 6.96 3.13
C TYR A 100 -4.62 6.59 4.58
N GLY A 101 -5.62 7.21 5.19
CA GLY A 101 -6.02 6.92 6.55
C GLY A 101 -5.13 7.51 7.63
N ALA A 102 -4.08 8.21 7.24
CA ALA A 102 -3.17 8.91 8.15
C ALA A 102 -2.39 9.95 7.37
N ASN A 103 -1.90 10.96 8.06
CA ASN A 103 -1.01 11.96 7.48
C ASN A 103 0.45 11.54 7.68
N GLU A 104 1.36 12.16 6.93
CA GLU A 104 2.78 11.91 7.08
C GLU A 104 3.24 12.06 8.53
N ASP A 105 2.74 13.07 9.23
CA ASP A 105 3.12 13.36 10.62
C ASP A 105 2.66 12.28 11.60
N ASP A 106 1.68 11.47 11.25
CA ASP A 106 1.14 10.40 12.09
C ASP A 106 1.97 9.11 11.97
N LEU A 107 2.88 9.07 11.05
CA LEU A 107 3.65 7.89 10.71
C LEU A 107 5.13 8.05 11.06
#